data_88a561c4bd017d801ad29f28d580be48
#
_entry.id   88a561c4bd017d801ad29f28d580be48
#
_cell.length_a   1.000
_cell.length_b   1.000
_cell.length_c   1.000
_cell.angle_alpha   90.00
_cell.angle_beta   90.00
_cell.angle_gamma   90.00
#
_symmetry.space_group_name_H-M   'P 1'
#
loop_
_entity.id
_entity.type
_entity.pdbx_description
1 polymer ?
#
loop_
_entity_poly.entity_id
_entity_poly.type
_entity_poly.pdbx_seq_one_letter_code
_entity_poly.pdbx_strand_id
1 'polypeptide(L)'
;ISGLIILFEKPIRIGDTVTIRDLTGSVTKINTRATTISDWDRKEIIVPNKAFITEQFINWSLSDSVTRVVLTIPAPADANSEEVTEILLTAARRCSLVIDNPAPEVFLVDLQQGIQIFELRIYAAEMGHRMPLRHEIHQLILAGFHAHGIDMPFPPFQMRLESLNGKQTGRTLTSAGKGRQAGSL
;
A
#
# COMPACT_ATOMS: atom_id res chain seq x y z
N ILE A 1 40.43 -3.25 -12.10
CA ILE A 1 40.04 -4.68 -12.19
C ILE A 1 38.54 -4.84 -11.94
N SER A 2 37.94 -4.15 -10.95
CA SER A 2 36.52 -4.28 -10.58
C SER A 2 35.53 -3.94 -11.72
N GLY A 3 35.82 -2.92 -12.56
CA GLY A 3 34.98 -2.57 -13.70
C GLY A 3 34.98 -3.65 -14.79
N LEU A 4 36.06 -4.37 -14.93
CA LEU A 4 36.18 -5.48 -15.88
C LEU A 4 35.34 -6.68 -15.45
N ILE A 5 35.26 -6.96 -14.15
CA ILE A 5 34.42 -8.03 -13.59
C ILE A 5 32.94 -7.76 -13.86
N ILE A 6 32.45 -6.53 -13.62
CA ILE A 6 31.06 -6.15 -13.92
C ILE A 6 30.74 -6.31 -15.40
N LEU A 7 31.69 -5.96 -16.28
CA LEU A 7 31.49 -6.12 -17.73
C LEU A 7 31.45 -7.58 -18.18
N PHE A 8 32.18 -8.48 -17.51
CA PHE A 8 32.21 -9.92 -17.82
C PHE A 8 31.04 -10.70 -17.22
N GLU A 9 30.75 -10.51 -15.94
CA GLU A 9 29.71 -11.24 -15.23
C GLU A 9 28.31 -10.64 -15.43
N LYS A 10 28.24 -9.38 -15.85
CA LYS A 10 27.00 -8.62 -16.11
C LYS A 10 25.94 -8.76 -15.01
N PRO A 11 26.30 -8.58 -13.72
CA PRO A 11 25.34 -8.63 -12.64
C PRO A 11 24.35 -7.47 -12.69
N ILE A 12 24.65 -6.42 -13.46
CA ILE A 12 23.82 -5.27 -13.76
C ILE A 12 23.94 -4.90 -15.24
N ARG A 13 22.87 -4.37 -15.82
CA ARG A 13 22.80 -3.90 -17.21
C ARG A 13 22.22 -2.50 -17.24
N ILE A 14 22.49 -1.75 -18.32
CA ILE A 14 21.81 -0.47 -18.57
C ILE A 14 20.32 -0.75 -18.73
N GLY A 15 19.48 0.01 -18.01
CA GLY A 15 18.05 -0.18 -17.93
C GLY A 15 17.58 -0.99 -16.74
N ASP A 16 18.45 -1.74 -16.06
CA ASP A 16 18.08 -2.46 -14.85
C ASP A 16 17.67 -1.51 -13.73
N THR A 17 16.64 -1.90 -12.96
CA THR A 17 16.31 -1.24 -11.70
C THR A 17 17.02 -1.95 -10.58
N VAL A 18 17.84 -1.21 -9.84
CA VAL A 18 18.67 -1.75 -8.76
C VAL A 18 18.46 -0.97 -7.47
N THR A 19 18.61 -1.68 -6.35
CA THR A 19 18.71 -1.06 -5.02
C THR A 19 20.05 -1.42 -4.42
N ILE A 20 20.86 -0.42 -4.13
CA ILE A 20 22.14 -0.56 -3.42
C ILE A 20 22.12 0.35 -2.20
N ARG A 21 22.40 -0.20 -1.01
CA ARG A 21 22.13 0.48 0.27
C ARG A 21 20.65 0.93 0.30
N ASP A 22 20.40 2.22 0.50
CA ASP A 22 19.05 2.82 0.53
C ASP A 22 18.68 3.53 -0.78
N LEU A 23 19.45 3.33 -1.85
CA LEU A 23 19.28 3.99 -3.14
C LEU A 23 18.65 3.03 -4.14
N THR A 24 17.47 3.38 -4.64
CA THR A 24 16.79 2.64 -5.71
C THR A 24 16.68 3.51 -6.94
N GLY A 25 17.06 2.96 -8.09
CA GLY A 25 16.95 3.66 -9.35
C GLY A 25 17.32 2.79 -10.55
N SER A 26 17.20 3.38 -11.73
CA SER A 26 17.53 2.71 -13.00
C SER A 26 18.98 2.99 -13.39
N VAL A 27 19.68 1.95 -13.84
CA VAL A 27 21.05 2.06 -14.36
C VAL A 27 21.00 2.76 -15.71
N THR A 28 21.59 3.96 -15.79
CA THR A 28 21.61 4.76 -17.03
C THR A 28 22.92 4.65 -17.78
N LYS A 29 24.02 4.44 -17.05
CA LYS A 29 25.35 4.35 -17.65
C LYS A 29 26.29 3.48 -16.82
N ILE A 30 27.08 2.65 -17.49
CA ILE A 30 28.13 1.84 -16.88
C ILE A 30 29.47 2.26 -17.49
N ASN A 31 30.34 2.86 -16.67
CA ASN A 31 31.70 3.24 -17.04
C ASN A 31 32.70 2.28 -16.40
N THR A 32 33.98 2.40 -16.74
CA THR A 32 35.03 1.53 -16.23
C THR A 32 35.20 1.54 -14.70
N ARG A 33 34.93 2.67 -14.04
CA ARG A 33 35.12 2.83 -12.59
C ARG A 33 33.85 3.04 -11.79
N ALA A 34 32.81 3.52 -12.43
CA ALA A 34 31.56 3.89 -11.78
C ALA A 34 30.37 3.64 -12.68
N THR A 35 29.26 3.33 -12.05
CA THR A 35 27.92 3.18 -12.68
C THR A 35 27.06 4.36 -12.25
N THR A 36 26.33 4.93 -13.20
CA THR A 36 25.35 5.99 -12.93
C THR A 36 23.95 5.38 -12.81
N ILE A 37 23.29 5.71 -11.72
CA ILE A 37 21.90 5.31 -11.43
C ILE A 37 21.07 6.57 -11.37
N SER A 38 19.94 6.59 -12.07
CA SER A 38 18.93 7.65 -11.97
C SER A 38 17.82 7.23 -11.02
N ASP A 39 17.59 7.99 -9.96
CA ASP A 39 16.49 7.75 -9.03
C ASP A 39 15.12 8.23 -9.59
N TRP A 40 14.05 8.05 -8.79
CA TRP A 40 12.70 8.47 -9.16
C TRP A 40 12.54 10.00 -9.29
N ASP A 41 13.40 10.78 -8.61
CA ASP A 41 13.47 12.24 -8.70
C ASP A 41 14.37 12.71 -9.86
N ARG A 42 14.85 11.78 -10.70
CA ARG A 42 15.81 12.01 -11.80
C ARG A 42 17.18 12.53 -11.35
N LYS A 43 17.56 12.25 -10.10
CA LYS A 43 18.91 12.53 -9.64
C LYS A 43 19.86 11.45 -10.16
N GLU A 44 20.99 11.87 -10.68
CA GLU A 44 22.04 10.97 -11.09
C GLU A 44 22.97 10.67 -9.92
N ILE A 45 23.01 9.41 -9.54
CA ILE A 45 23.84 8.92 -8.43
C ILE A 45 24.98 8.12 -9.02
N ILE A 46 26.20 8.51 -8.70
CA ILE A 46 27.42 7.87 -9.20
C ILE A 46 27.88 6.88 -8.13
N VAL A 47 27.79 5.61 -8.45
CA VAL A 47 28.20 4.50 -7.56
C VAL A 47 29.49 3.88 -8.09
N PRO A 48 30.56 3.82 -7.27
CA PRO A 48 31.78 3.12 -7.67
C PRO A 48 31.48 1.64 -7.99
N ASN A 49 32.01 1.12 -9.09
CA ASN A 49 31.78 -0.27 -9.49
C ASN A 49 32.22 -1.30 -8.43
N LYS A 50 33.17 -0.93 -7.59
CA LYS A 50 33.59 -1.77 -6.47
C LYS A 50 32.45 -2.08 -5.52
N ALA A 51 31.51 -1.16 -5.32
CA ALA A 51 30.36 -1.35 -4.41
C ALA A 51 29.48 -2.54 -4.85
N PHE A 52 29.26 -2.72 -6.14
CA PHE A 52 28.50 -3.86 -6.69
C PHE A 52 29.19 -5.22 -6.53
N ILE A 53 30.45 -5.23 -6.14
CA ILE A 53 31.22 -6.47 -5.91
C ILE A 53 31.37 -6.75 -4.41
N THR A 54 31.48 -5.71 -3.60
CA THR A 54 31.78 -5.83 -2.17
C THR A 54 30.58 -5.68 -1.26
N GLU A 55 29.46 -5.15 -1.78
CA GLU A 55 28.23 -4.90 -1.01
C GLU A 55 27.07 -5.71 -1.57
N GLN A 56 26.11 -5.99 -0.72
CA GLN A 56 24.84 -6.59 -1.17
C GLN A 56 24.01 -5.54 -1.91
N PHE A 57 23.53 -5.88 -3.08
CA PHE A 57 22.56 -5.08 -3.83
C PHE A 57 21.43 -5.96 -4.34
N ILE A 58 20.29 -5.35 -4.68
CA ILE A 58 19.13 -6.02 -5.25
C ILE A 58 19.02 -5.57 -6.70
N ASN A 59 18.96 -6.51 -7.63
CA ASN A 59 18.58 -6.23 -9.02
C ASN A 59 17.16 -6.75 -9.25
N TRP A 60 16.23 -5.83 -9.48
CA TRP A 60 14.80 -6.11 -9.64
C TRP A 60 14.42 -6.62 -11.03
N SER A 61 15.31 -6.53 -12.00
CA SER A 61 15.04 -6.81 -13.41
C SER A 61 16.04 -7.75 -14.06
N LEU A 62 16.96 -8.34 -13.29
CA LEU A 62 18.06 -9.16 -13.85
C LEU A 62 17.55 -10.38 -14.61
N SER A 63 16.61 -11.13 -14.04
CA SER A 63 16.06 -12.36 -14.61
C SER A 63 14.62 -12.19 -15.06
N ASP A 64 13.83 -11.46 -14.27
CA ASP A 64 12.42 -11.17 -14.49
C ASP A 64 12.11 -9.79 -13.90
N SER A 65 11.42 -8.95 -14.65
CA SER A 65 11.00 -7.62 -14.20
C SER A 65 9.74 -7.66 -13.32
N VAL A 66 9.04 -8.79 -13.29
CA VAL A 66 7.80 -8.97 -12.49
C VAL A 66 8.07 -8.73 -11.01
N THR A 67 7.28 -7.86 -10.42
CA THR A 67 7.41 -7.51 -9.01
C THR A 67 6.10 -7.73 -8.27
N ARG A 68 6.20 -8.33 -7.07
CA ARG A 68 5.05 -8.54 -6.19
C ARG A 68 4.71 -7.26 -5.44
N VAL A 69 3.42 -6.94 -5.40
CA VAL A 69 2.84 -5.88 -4.58
C VAL A 69 1.89 -6.51 -3.57
N VAL A 70 2.11 -6.23 -2.31
CA VAL A 70 1.26 -6.70 -1.21
C VAL A 70 0.49 -5.52 -0.65
N LEU A 71 -0.83 -5.67 -0.54
CA LEU A 71 -1.74 -4.67 0.01
C LEU A 71 -2.46 -5.23 1.22
N THR A 72 -2.46 -4.48 2.31
CA THR A 72 -3.23 -4.79 3.51
C THR A 72 -4.53 -4.03 3.47
N ILE A 73 -5.64 -4.74 3.41
CA ILE A 73 -6.99 -4.17 3.27
C ILE A 73 -7.81 -4.52 4.50
N PRO A 74 -8.20 -3.54 5.32
CA PRO A 74 -9.12 -3.76 6.43
C PRO A 74 -10.56 -3.81 5.94
N ALA A 75 -11.35 -4.72 6.52
CA ALA A 75 -12.78 -4.79 6.33
C ALA A 75 -13.49 -4.90 7.69
N PRO A 76 -14.77 -4.47 7.81
CA PRO A 76 -15.50 -4.60 9.06
C PRO A 76 -15.65 -6.06 9.48
N ALA A 77 -15.74 -6.34 10.80
CA ALA A 77 -15.85 -7.70 11.32
C ALA A 77 -17.17 -8.39 10.93
N ASP A 78 -18.23 -7.61 10.65
CA ASP A 78 -19.55 -8.07 10.24
C ASP A 78 -19.68 -8.29 8.72
N ALA A 79 -18.68 -7.87 7.93
CA ALA A 79 -18.64 -8.17 6.50
C ALA A 79 -18.42 -9.66 6.24
N ASN A 80 -19.08 -10.19 5.22
CA ASN A 80 -18.84 -11.56 4.77
C ASN A 80 -17.44 -11.68 4.15
N SER A 81 -16.59 -12.52 4.73
CA SER A 81 -15.19 -12.68 4.30
C SER A 81 -15.06 -13.24 2.89
N GLU A 82 -15.99 -14.10 2.44
CA GLU A 82 -16.00 -14.63 1.07
C GLU A 82 -16.34 -13.52 0.07
N GLU A 83 -17.34 -12.68 0.41
CA GLU A 83 -17.72 -11.54 -0.41
C GLU A 83 -16.58 -10.51 -0.53
N VAL A 84 -15.92 -10.19 0.58
CA VAL A 84 -14.73 -9.31 0.57
C VAL A 84 -13.64 -9.90 -0.32
N THR A 85 -13.39 -11.19 -0.22
CA THR A 85 -12.39 -11.89 -1.04
C THR A 85 -12.71 -11.75 -2.53
N GLU A 86 -13.96 -11.97 -2.94
CA GLU A 86 -14.38 -11.84 -4.33
C GLU A 86 -14.31 -10.40 -4.84
N ILE A 87 -14.63 -9.41 -4.01
CA ILE A 87 -14.46 -8.00 -4.37
C ILE A 87 -13.00 -7.69 -4.64
N LEU A 88 -12.08 -8.13 -3.78
CA LEU A 88 -10.65 -7.91 -3.92
C LEU A 88 -10.09 -8.60 -5.17
N LEU A 89 -10.47 -9.84 -5.44
CA LEU A 89 -10.07 -10.57 -6.65
C LEU A 89 -10.64 -9.92 -7.91
N THR A 90 -11.88 -9.47 -7.87
CA THR A 90 -12.50 -8.76 -9.00
C THR A 90 -11.81 -7.44 -9.27
N ALA A 91 -11.46 -6.68 -8.23
CA ALA A 91 -10.68 -5.45 -8.38
C ALA A 91 -9.32 -5.74 -9.02
N ALA A 92 -8.63 -6.81 -8.58
CA ALA A 92 -7.35 -7.20 -9.16
C ALA A 92 -7.46 -7.55 -10.65
N ARG A 93 -8.48 -8.31 -11.05
CA ARG A 93 -8.73 -8.67 -12.47
C ARG A 93 -9.09 -7.47 -13.34
N ARG A 94 -9.67 -6.42 -12.77
CA ARG A 94 -10.05 -5.21 -13.49
C ARG A 94 -8.94 -4.17 -13.56
N CYS A 95 -7.93 -4.28 -12.72
CA CYS A 95 -6.80 -3.36 -12.71
C CYS A 95 -5.93 -3.61 -13.95
N SER A 96 -5.71 -2.56 -14.73
CA SER A 96 -5.00 -2.64 -16.01
C SER A 96 -3.51 -2.98 -15.88
N LEU A 97 -2.93 -2.73 -14.69
CA LEU A 97 -1.50 -2.90 -14.41
C LEU A 97 -1.17 -4.20 -13.66
N VAL A 98 -2.18 -4.96 -13.26
CA VAL A 98 -1.99 -6.29 -12.66
C VAL A 98 -1.83 -7.31 -13.77
N ILE A 99 -0.81 -8.15 -13.67
CA ILE A 99 -0.61 -9.28 -14.59
C ILE A 99 -1.32 -10.54 -14.09
N ASP A 100 -1.73 -11.40 -15.02
CA ASP A 100 -2.50 -12.60 -14.71
C ASP A 100 -1.63 -13.78 -14.24
N ASN A 101 -0.34 -13.73 -14.53
CA ASN A 101 0.60 -14.79 -14.15
C ASN A 101 1.87 -14.17 -13.55
N PRO A 102 2.15 -14.37 -12.26
CA PRO A 102 1.36 -15.16 -11.30
C PRO A 102 -0.02 -14.54 -11.00
N ALA A 103 -0.99 -15.41 -10.74
CA ALA A 103 -2.36 -14.97 -10.45
C ALA A 103 -2.48 -14.18 -9.14
N PRO A 104 -3.42 -13.22 -9.05
CA PRO A 104 -3.75 -12.57 -7.79
C PRO A 104 -4.22 -13.54 -6.72
N GLU A 105 -3.80 -13.31 -5.47
CA GLU A 105 -4.18 -14.10 -4.30
C GLU A 105 -4.70 -13.19 -3.20
N VAL A 106 -5.70 -13.67 -2.44
CA VAL A 106 -6.27 -12.97 -1.27
C VAL A 106 -6.24 -13.91 -0.09
N PHE A 107 -5.78 -13.41 1.04
CA PHE A 107 -5.75 -14.13 2.32
C PHE A 107 -6.37 -13.27 3.42
N LEU A 108 -7.21 -13.87 4.26
CA LEU A 108 -7.57 -13.31 5.55
C LEU A 108 -6.43 -13.63 6.52
N VAL A 109 -5.65 -12.63 6.90
CA VAL A 109 -4.39 -12.84 7.63
C VAL A 109 -4.49 -12.54 9.11
N ASP A 110 -5.48 -11.74 9.54
CA ASP A 110 -5.65 -11.39 10.94
C ASP A 110 -7.08 -10.99 11.26
N LEU A 111 -7.46 -11.16 12.55
CA LEU A 111 -8.73 -10.73 13.12
C LEU A 111 -8.43 -9.83 14.32
N GLN A 112 -8.65 -8.56 14.15
CA GLN A 112 -8.52 -7.57 15.21
C GLN A 112 -9.89 -7.15 15.76
N GLN A 113 -9.92 -6.36 16.83
CA GLN A 113 -11.18 -5.91 17.43
C GLN A 113 -12.06 -5.13 16.43
N GLY A 114 -13.10 -5.77 15.93
CA GLY A 114 -14.03 -5.19 14.97
C GLY A 114 -13.52 -5.08 13.54
N ILE A 115 -12.40 -5.70 13.21
CA ILE A 115 -11.76 -5.58 11.88
C ILE A 115 -11.24 -6.93 11.42
N GLN A 116 -11.51 -7.27 10.17
CA GLN A 116 -10.86 -8.34 9.43
C GLN A 116 -9.72 -7.72 8.60
N ILE A 117 -8.55 -8.33 8.62
CA ILE A 117 -7.38 -7.87 7.84
C ILE A 117 -7.13 -8.84 6.71
N PHE A 118 -7.28 -8.36 5.49
CA PHE A 118 -6.97 -9.10 4.26
C PHE A 118 -5.63 -8.67 3.69
N GLU A 119 -4.92 -9.63 3.13
CA GLU A 119 -3.72 -9.40 2.34
C GLU A 119 -4.01 -9.77 0.89
N LEU A 120 -3.98 -8.76 0.01
CA LEU A 120 -4.08 -8.94 -1.44
C LEU A 120 -2.68 -8.93 -2.03
N ARG A 121 -2.29 -10.04 -2.66
CA ARG A 121 -1.02 -10.22 -3.38
C ARG A 121 -1.28 -10.13 -4.86
N ILE A 122 -0.65 -9.18 -5.50
CA ILE A 122 -0.76 -8.93 -6.94
C ILE A 122 0.63 -8.70 -7.52
N TYR A 123 0.72 -8.76 -8.83
CA TYR A 123 2.00 -8.67 -9.52
C TYR A 123 1.93 -7.61 -10.61
N ALA A 124 2.98 -6.79 -10.67
CA ALA A 124 3.19 -5.78 -11.72
C ALA A 124 4.28 -6.25 -12.68
N ALA A 125 4.18 -5.85 -13.94
CA ALA A 125 5.16 -6.23 -14.96
C ALA A 125 6.56 -5.67 -14.69
N GLU A 126 6.63 -4.52 -14.01
CA GLU A 126 7.90 -3.89 -13.69
C GLU A 126 7.79 -3.00 -12.44
N MET A 127 8.95 -2.64 -11.88
CA MET A 127 9.04 -1.84 -10.65
C MET A 127 8.36 -0.47 -10.78
N GLY A 128 8.45 0.18 -11.94
CA GLY A 128 7.84 1.48 -12.20
C GLY A 128 6.31 1.48 -12.13
N HIS A 129 5.68 0.34 -12.36
CA HIS A 129 4.22 0.20 -12.31
C HIS A 129 3.66 0.07 -10.88
N ARG A 130 4.49 -0.13 -9.85
CA ARG A 130 4.02 -0.38 -8.47
C ARG A 130 3.12 0.72 -7.91
N MET A 131 3.51 1.99 -8.05
CA MET A 131 2.73 3.09 -7.50
C MET A 131 1.45 3.38 -8.30
N PRO A 132 1.46 3.46 -9.63
CA PRO A 132 0.24 3.56 -10.43
C PRO A 132 -0.72 2.40 -10.18
N LEU A 133 -0.22 1.16 -10.09
CA LEU A 133 -1.00 -0.03 -9.77
C LEU A 133 -1.66 0.09 -8.38
N ARG A 134 -0.91 0.52 -7.36
CA ARG A 134 -1.46 0.73 -6.01
C ARG A 134 -2.59 1.76 -6.01
N HIS A 135 -2.45 2.83 -6.77
CA HIS A 135 -3.47 3.85 -6.90
C HIS A 135 -4.76 3.29 -7.54
N GLU A 136 -4.63 2.67 -8.72
CA GLU A 136 -5.76 2.13 -9.48
C GLU A 136 -6.50 1.04 -8.69
N ILE A 137 -5.77 0.10 -8.10
CA ILE A 137 -6.38 -1.01 -7.34
C ILE A 137 -7.13 -0.52 -6.10
N HIS A 138 -6.61 0.49 -5.36
CA HIS A 138 -7.32 1.04 -4.23
C HIS A 138 -8.63 1.73 -4.64
N GLN A 139 -8.65 2.43 -5.77
CA GLN A 139 -9.88 3.02 -6.31
C GLN A 139 -10.91 1.95 -6.66
N LEU A 140 -10.47 0.85 -7.30
CA LEU A 140 -11.35 -0.27 -7.66
C LEU A 140 -11.88 -1.00 -6.41
N ILE A 141 -11.07 -1.18 -5.38
CA ILE A 141 -11.48 -1.77 -4.11
C ILE A 141 -12.53 -0.89 -3.41
N LEU A 142 -12.29 0.42 -3.32
CA LEU A 142 -13.25 1.35 -2.73
C LEU A 142 -14.58 1.34 -3.48
N ALA A 143 -14.54 1.35 -4.81
CA ALA A 143 -15.74 1.25 -5.63
C ALA A 143 -16.48 -0.08 -5.42
N GLY A 144 -15.75 -1.18 -5.29
CA GLY A 144 -16.30 -2.50 -4.98
C GLY A 144 -16.96 -2.55 -3.61
N PHE A 145 -16.32 -2.02 -2.59
CA PHE A 145 -16.89 -1.94 -1.23
C PHE A 145 -18.17 -1.11 -1.21
N HIS A 146 -18.15 0.07 -1.82
CA HIS A 146 -19.35 0.91 -1.92
C HIS A 146 -20.51 0.21 -2.66
N ALA A 147 -20.22 -0.49 -3.76
CA ALA A 147 -21.24 -1.20 -4.53
C ALA A 147 -21.92 -2.34 -3.74
N HIS A 148 -21.23 -2.91 -2.75
CA HIS A 148 -21.74 -3.98 -1.89
C HIS A 148 -22.17 -3.49 -0.49
N GLY A 149 -22.19 -2.16 -0.27
CA GLY A 149 -22.60 -1.58 1.01
C GLY A 149 -21.63 -1.89 2.17
N ILE A 150 -20.37 -2.17 1.87
CA ILE A 150 -19.33 -2.42 2.87
C ILE A 150 -18.63 -1.10 3.17
N ASP A 151 -18.78 -0.61 4.39
CA ASP A 151 -18.10 0.59 4.85
C ASP A 151 -16.69 0.27 5.34
N MET A 152 -15.77 1.22 5.16
CA MET A 152 -14.44 1.09 5.76
C MET A 152 -14.57 1.17 7.28
N PRO A 153 -13.83 0.32 8.04
CA PRO A 153 -13.92 0.32 9.49
C PRO A 153 -13.51 1.66 10.08
N PHE A 154 -14.38 2.22 10.93
CA PHE A 154 -14.07 3.44 11.66
C PHE A 154 -13.09 3.17 12.81
N PRO A 155 -12.18 4.10 13.11
CA PRO A 155 -11.37 4.01 14.32
C PRO A 155 -12.29 3.98 15.56
N PRO A 156 -12.06 3.11 16.56
CA PRO A 156 -12.91 2.98 17.75
C PRO A 156 -13.13 4.29 18.53
N PHE A 157 -12.27 5.26 18.31
CA PHE A 157 -12.34 6.60 18.90
C PHE A 157 -13.52 7.46 18.45
N GLN A 158 -13.96 7.36 17.20
CA GLN A 158 -15.05 8.19 16.68
C GLN A 158 -16.43 7.76 17.22
N MET A 159 -16.66 6.47 17.39
CA MET A 159 -17.92 5.98 17.97
C MET A 159 -18.11 6.40 19.44
N ARG A 160 -17.05 6.58 20.20
CA ARG A 160 -17.11 7.03 21.59
C ARG A 160 -17.42 8.53 21.73
N LEU A 161 -16.93 9.36 20.81
CA LEU A 161 -17.20 10.81 20.80
C LEU A 161 -18.65 11.12 20.39
N GLU A 162 -19.22 10.44 19.42
CA GLU A 162 -20.61 10.62 19.01
C GLU A 162 -21.60 10.20 20.10
N SER A 163 -21.34 9.10 20.81
CA SER A 163 -22.18 8.66 21.92
C SER A 163 -22.16 9.60 23.13
N LEU A 164 -21.06 10.31 23.36
CA LEU A 164 -20.94 11.33 24.43
C LEU A 164 -21.65 12.63 24.06
N ASN A 165 -21.58 13.07 22.80
CA ASN A 165 -22.31 14.25 22.34
C ASN A 165 -23.83 14.04 22.34
N GLY A 166 -24.30 12.85 22.00
CA GLY A 166 -25.73 12.50 22.06
C GLY A 166 -26.31 12.49 23.48
N LYS A 167 -25.50 12.17 24.51
CA LYS A 167 -25.93 12.18 25.91
C LYS A 167 -25.92 13.59 26.54
N GLN A 168 -25.09 14.50 26.07
CA GLN A 168 -25.08 15.88 26.58
C GLN A 168 -26.24 16.72 26.05
N THR A 169 -26.70 16.49 24.84
CA THR A 169 -27.84 17.23 24.25
C THR A 169 -29.17 16.85 24.90
N GLY A 170 -29.30 15.61 25.40
CA GLY A 170 -30.52 15.15 26.07
C GLY A 170 -30.66 15.62 27.53
N ARG A 171 -29.60 16.13 28.16
CA ARG A 171 -29.61 16.50 29.57
C ARG A 171 -29.80 17.98 29.83
N THR A 172 -29.68 18.84 28.85
CA THR A 172 -29.79 20.29 28.99
C THR A 172 -31.19 20.82 28.77
N LEU A 173 -32.13 19.97 28.34
CA LEU A 173 -33.51 20.41 28.09
C LEU A 173 -34.52 20.05 29.17
N THR A 174 -34.11 19.48 30.32
CA THR A 174 -35.02 19.08 31.39
C THR A 174 -34.91 19.85 32.70
N SER A 175 -34.10 20.90 32.77
CA SER A 175 -33.92 21.68 34.03
C SER A 175 -34.41 23.14 33.98
N ALA A 176 -35.16 23.53 32.95
CA ALA A 176 -35.77 24.84 32.89
C ALA A 176 -37.29 24.70 32.98
N GLY A 177 -37.80 24.45 34.17
CA GLY A 177 -39.25 24.50 34.38
C GLY A 177 -39.72 23.88 35.69
N LYS A 178 -39.42 24.57 36.83
CA LYS A 178 -40.31 24.53 37.97
C LYS A 178 -39.89 25.52 39.06
N GLY A 179 -40.71 26.46 39.28
CA GLY A 179 -40.96 26.91 40.60
C GLY A 179 -40.48 28.28 40.99
N ARG A 180 -41.33 29.22 40.88
CA ARG A 180 -41.50 30.22 41.94
C ARG A 180 -42.93 30.78 41.88
N GLN A 181 -43.73 30.22 42.68
CA GLN A 181 -44.83 30.95 43.32
C GLN A 181 -44.84 30.57 44.80
N ALA A 182 -44.69 31.55 45.60
CA ALA A 182 -45.16 31.66 46.99
C ALA A 182 -45.02 33.13 47.31
N GLY A 183 -46.02 33.81 47.56
CA GLY A 183 -47.04 33.85 48.54
C GLY A 183 -46.61 34.65 49.73
N SER A 184 -47.09 35.87 49.74
CA SER A 184 -47.20 36.79 50.86
C SER A 184 -47.61 36.15 52.21
N LEU A 185 -46.98 36.59 53.27
CA LEU A 185 -47.50 37.33 54.38
C LEU A 185 -46.37 37.67 55.36
#